data_651d75bc63be1c2250c0269cfef3ce28
#
_entry.id   651d75bc63be1c2250c0269cfef3ce28
#
_cell.length_a   1.000
_cell.length_b   1.000
_cell.length_c   1.000
_cell.angle_alpha   90.00
_cell.angle_beta   90.00
_cell.angle_gamma   90.00
#
_symmetry.space_group_name_H-M   'P 1'
#
loop_
_entity.id
_entity.type
_entity.pdbx_description
1 polymer ?
#
loop_
_entity_poly.entity_id
_entity_poly.type
_entity_poly.pdbx_seq_one_letter_code
_entity_poly.pdbx_strand_id
1 'polypeptide(L)'
;EEHRQIAQTTAEFAMNEVVPVSDQIEAKDFSVTRRLIKEASDLGLTSVDIPEEYGGLEMDKLTSAIIADNIAKQGSFSVAFSAHVGIGTLPIVWYGTEEQKKKYLPKLASGEFIGAYALSESTSGSDAVNARTRAVLSDDGQTYTLNGEKQWITNAGFADIFTVFAKCEVKEGKDAGKERLTAFLVEKGTPGFTVGKEEHKLGIRGSSTCPLVLADCKIPASNLLGEVGKGHHIAFNILNVGRYKLGVAAVGAARMSLGRGIGYAKERKAFGKSISEFGLIQEKLANAAVGVFVGEALSYRAVGMIDDALAQVDKHDTAAIQKAIEDYAVECSICKVWDSEMLDQVVDDVLQICAGYGYVEEYPAEQAYRDSRI
;
A
#
# COMPACT_ATOMS: atom_id res chain seq x y z
N GLU A 1 -5.07 25.02 5.08
CA GLU A 1 -6.09 25.13 4.02
C GLU A 1 -5.87 24.05 2.94
N GLU A 2 -4.64 23.91 2.46
CA GLU A 2 -4.24 22.95 1.45
C GLU A 2 -4.58 21.49 1.83
N HIS A 3 -4.22 21.04 3.03
CA HIS A 3 -4.57 19.69 3.52
C HIS A 3 -6.08 19.42 3.52
N ARG A 4 -6.90 20.43 3.84
CA ARG A 4 -8.36 20.31 3.79
C ARG A 4 -8.89 20.17 2.36
N GLN A 5 -8.29 20.91 1.43
CA GLN A 5 -8.64 20.82 0.01
C GLN A 5 -8.27 19.45 -0.55
N ILE A 6 -7.10 18.93 -0.22
CA ILE A 6 -6.65 17.58 -0.64
C ILE A 6 -7.58 16.50 -0.04
N ALA A 7 -7.93 16.62 1.24
CA ALA A 7 -8.88 15.70 1.87
C ALA A 7 -10.23 15.69 1.13
N GLN A 8 -10.77 16.88 0.84
CA GLN A 8 -12.03 17.02 0.13
C GLN A 8 -11.95 16.45 -1.29
N THR A 9 -10.93 16.85 -2.08
CA THR A 9 -10.73 16.37 -3.44
C THR A 9 -10.61 14.84 -3.49
N THR A 10 -9.84 14.26 -2.56
CA THR A 10 -9.67 12.80 -2.48
C THR A 10 -10.96 12.10 -2.10
N ALA A 11 -11.70 12.63 -1.12
CA ALA A 11 -12.99 12.07 -0.71
C ALA A 11 -14.04 12.15 -1.82
N GLU A 12 -14.13 13.28 -2.52
CA GLU A 12 -15.04 13.47 -3.66
C GLU A 12 -14.68 12.51 -4.81
N PHE A 13 -13.41 12.38 -5.16
CA PHE A 13 -12.96 11.42 -6.15
C PHE A 13 -13.35 9.98 -5.75
N ALA A 14 -13.07 9.58 -4.52
CA ALA A 14 -13.40 8.25 -4.04
C ALA A 14 -14.91 7.97 -4.08
N MET A 15 -15.74 8.94 -3.67
CA MET A 15 -17.20 8.77 -3.62
C MET A 15 -17.87 8.85 -4.98
N ASN A 16 -17.38 9.69 -5.89
CA ASN A 16 -18.03 9.95 -7.16
C ASN A 16 -17.52 9.07 -8.31
N GLU A 17 -16.25 8.68 -8.27
CA GLU A 17 -15.62 7.90 -9.37
C GLU A 17 -15.33 6.44 -8.99
N VAL A 18 -14.90 6.18 -7.74
CA VAL A 18 -14.48 4.84 -7.33
C VAL A 18 -15.66 4.01 -6.81
N VAL A 19 -16.41 4.52 -5.85
CA VAL A 19 -17.52 3.77 -5.22
C VAL A 19 -18.60 3.34 -6.21
N PRO A 20 -19.02 4.16 -7.20
CA PRO A 20 -20.05 3.74 -8.16
C PRO A 20 -19.67 2.58 -9.08
N VAL A 21 -18.38 2.31 -9.23
CA VAL A 21 -17.87 1.20 -10.08
C VAL A 21 -17.28 0.05 -9.25
N SER A 22 -17.64 -0.05 -7.96
CA SER A 22 -17.14 -1.08 -7.03
C SER A 22 -17.31 -2.50 -7.58
N ASP A 23 -18.47 -2.80 -8.19
CA ASP A 23 -18.75 -4.14 -8.76
C ASP A 23 -17.78 -4.50 -9.90
N GLN A 24 -17.42 -3.53 -10.73
CA GLN A 24 -16.45 -3.72 -11.82
C GLN A 24 -15.03 -3.95 -11.24
N ILE A 25 -14.67 -3.20 -10.18
CA ILE A 25 -13.41 -3.38 -9.46
C ILE A 25 -13.36 -4.79 -8.85
N GLU A 26 -14.42 -5.21 -8.13
CA GLU A 26 -14.49 -6.54 -7.49
C GLU A 26 -14.51 -7.68 -8.51
N ALA A 27 -15.04 -7.45 -9.72
CA ALA A 27 -14.97 -8.36 -10.84
C ALA A 27 -13.56 -8.47 -11.48
N LYS A 28 -12.58 -7.70 -10.95
CA LYS A 28 -11.19 -7.62 -11.47
C LYS A 28 -11.11 -7.04 -12.88
N ASP A 29 -11.97 -6.09 -13.21
CA ASP A 29 -11.79 -5.29 -14.42
C ASP A 29 -10.63 -4.29 -14.19
N PHE A 30 -9.42 -4.75 -14.46
CA PHE A 30 -8.23 -3.93 -14.27
C PHE A 30 -8.12 -2.74 -15.22
N SER A 31 -8.93 -2.71 -16.28
CA SER A 31 -9.03 -1.52 -17.14
C SER A 31 -9.68 -0.37 -16.36
N VAL A 32 -10.68 -0.66 -15.53
CA VAL A 32 -11.32 0.30 -14.62
C VAL A 32 -10.34 0.76 -13.55
N THR A 33 -9.62 -0.17 -12.91
CA THR A 33 -8.62 0.19 -11.89
C THR A 33 -7.53 1.09 -12.47
N ARG A 34 -6.99 0.79 -13.65
CA ARG A 34 -5.98 1.64 -14.32
C ARG A 34 -6.54 3.01 -14.69
N ARG A 35 -7.77 3.08 -15.20
CA ARG A 35 -8.44 4.35 -15.50
C ARG A 35 -8.57 5.21 -14.24
N LEU A 36 -9.03 4.65 -13.13
CA LEU A 36 -9.17 5.35 -11.86
C LEU A 36 -7.81 5.83 -11.30
N ILE A 37 -6.74 5.04 -11.42
CA ILE A 37 -5.39 5.48 -11.02
C ILE A 37 -4.94 6.65 -11.91
N LYS A 38 -5.24 6.59 -13.20
CA LYS A 38 -4.94 7.70 -14.12
C LYS A 38 -5.70 8.98 -13.76
N GLU A 39 -7.01 8.88 -13.47
CA GLU A 39 -7.83 10.00 -13.01
C GLU A 39 -7.34 10.58 -11.68
N ALA A 40 -6.94 9.71 -10.74
CA ALA A 40 -6.29 10.13 -9.50
C ALA A 40 -4.96 10.87 -9.75
N SER A 41 -4.20 10.46 -10.78
CA SER A 41 -2.96 11.14 -11.15
C SER A 41 -3.22 12.52 -11.74
N ASP A 42 -4.29 12.69 -12.52
CA ASP A 42 -4.70 13.98 -13.07
C ASP A 42 -5.11 14.99 -11.97
N LEU A 43 -5.50 14.47 -10.80
CA LEU A 43 -5.74 15.24 -9.57
C LEU A 43 -4.47 15.41 -8.70
N GLY A 44 -3.31 14.89 -9.13
CA GLY A 44 -2.04 14.96 -8.40
C GLY A 44 -1.91 13.95 -7.24
N LEU A 45 -2.90 13.08 -7.01
CA LEU A 45 -2.93 12.20 -5.84
C LEU A 45 -1.88 11.09 -5.85
N THR A 46 -1.33 10.74 -7.01
CA THR A 46 -0.28 9.71 -7.17
C THR A 46 1.13 10.24 -7.02
N SER A 47 1.31 11.56 -7.05
CA SER A 47 2.62 12.20 -7.23
C SER A 47 3.13 12.96 -5.99
N VAL A 48 2.40 12.94 -4.87
CA VAL A 48 2.71 13.72 -3.67
C VAL A 48 4.04 13.38 -2.99
N ASP A 49 4.49 12.14 -3.10
CA ASP A 49 5.76 11.67 -2.54
C ASP A 49 6.94 11.70 -3.55
N ILE A 50 6.69 12.11 -4.80
CA ILE A 50 7.69 12.18 -5.87
C ILE A 50 8.26 13.59 -5.93
N PRO A 51 9.61 13.77 -6.06
CA PRO A 51 10.21 15.09 -6.21
C PRO A 51 9.71 15.83 -7.45
N GLU A 52 9.65 17.19 -7.37
CA GLU A 52 9.17 18.05 -8.43
C GLU A 52 9.96 17.87 -9.75
N GLU A 53 11.29 17.69 -9.66
CA GLU A 53 12.16 17.49 -10.81
C GLU A 53 11.82 16.23 -11.64
N TYR A 54 11.07 15.28 -11.08
CA TYR A 54 10.59 14.07 -11.77
C TYR A 54 9.07 14.10 -12.01
N GLY A 55 8.45 15.28 -11.95
CA GLY A 55 7.02 15.47 -12.21
C GLY A 55 6.11 15.19 -11.03
N GLY A 56 6.66 15.19 -9.82
CA GLY A 56 5.91 15.05 -8.55
C GLY A 56 5.48 16.39 -7.96
N LEU A 57 4.87 16.33 -6.78
CA LEU A 57 4.45 17.49 -5.98
C LEU A 57 5.32 17.72 -4.73
N GLU A 58 6.17 16.77 -4.37
CA GLU A 58 7.13 16.83 -3.23
C GLU A 58 6.49 17.35 -1.93
N MET A 59 5.33 16.81 -1.56
CA MET A 59 4.56 17.25 -0.39
C MET A 59 4.98 16.51 0.89
N ASP A 60 4.48 16.97 2.05
CA ASP A 60 4.72 16.36 3.34
C ASP A 60 4.07 14.96 3.48
N LYS A 61 4.46 14.22 4.52
CA LYS A 61 3.92 12.88 4.78
C LYS A 61 2.48 12.94 5.29
N LEU A 62 2.11 14.06 5.91
CA LEU A 62 0.74 14.33 6.32
C LEU A 62 -0.20 14.35 5.10
N THR A 63 0.21 14.96 4.00
CA THR A 63 -0.54 14.95 2.74
C THR A 63 -0.79 13.53 2.23
N SER A 64 0.25 12.71 2.19
CA SER A 64 0.09 11.31 1.74
C SER A 64 -0.75 10.46 2.69
N ALA A 65 -0.72 10.75 3.99
CA ALA A 65 -1.61 10.14 4.97
C ALA A 65 -3.07 10.55 4.77
N ILE A 66 -3.34 11.83 4.55
CA ILE A 66 -4.69 12.36 4.25
C ILE A 66 -5.28 11.69 3.00
N ILE A 67 -4.48 11.51 1.96
CA ILE A 67 -4.91 10.78 0.76
C ILE A 67 -5.25 9.33 1.11
N ALA A 68 -4.39 8.63 1.87
CA ALA A 68 -4.62 7.25 2.27
C ALA A 68 -5.93 7.07 3.08
N ASP A 69 -6.22 8.00 4.01
CA ASP A 69 -7.47 8.05 4.78
C ASP A 69 -8.70 8.18 3.86
N ASN A 70 -8.66 9.14 2.95
CA ASN A 70 -9.83 9.50 2.16
C ASN A 70 -10.07 8.60 0.95
N ILE A 71 -9.04 7.93 0.41
CA ILE A 71 -9.18 6.96 -0.67
C ILE A 71 -9.76 5.61 -0.20
N ALA A 72 -9.76 5.35 1.11
CA ALA A 72 -10.16 4.08 1.73
C ALA A 72 -11.69 3.83 1.74
N LYS A 73 -12.41 4.28 0.69
CA LYS A 73 -13.87 4.11 0.56
C LYS A 73 -14.23 2.80 -0.16
N GLN A 74 -13.32 2.24 -0.93
CA GLN A 74 -13.43 0.95 -1.59
C GLN A 74 -12.11 0.19 -1.39
N GLY A 75 -12.16 -0.94 -0.67
CA GLY A 75 -10.98 -1.64 -0.15
C GLY A 75 -10.01 -2.11 -1.25
N SER A 76 -10.52 -2.73 -2.31
CA SER A 76 -9.70 -3.26 -3.40
C SER A 76 -8.96 -2.17 -4.17
N PHE A 77 -9.63 -1.04 -4.46
CA PHE A 77 -8.99 0.10 -5.11
C PHE A 77 -7.98 0.78 -4.19
N SER A 78 -8.35 0.99 -2.92
CA SER A 78 -7.45 1.58 -1.92
C SER A 78 -6.12 0.83 -1.82
N VAL A 79 -6.17 -0.51 -1.79
CA VAL A 79 -4.96 -1.35 -1.75
C VAL A 79 -4.17 -1.24 -3.05
N ALA A 80 -4.82 -1.27 -4.22
CA ALA A 80 -4.15 -1.14 -5.51
C ALA A 80 -3.45 0.24 -5.66
N PHE A 81 -4.15 1.31 -5.30
CA PHE A 81 -3.64 2.68 -5.30
C PHE A 81 -2.48 2.84 -4.31
N SER A 82 -2.66 2.42 -3.06
CA SER A 82 -1.65 2.55 -2.01
C SER A 82 -0.39 1.72 -2.29
N ALA A 83 -0.54 0.54 -2.89
CA ALA A 83 0.60 -0.27 -3.34
C ALA A 83 1.38 0.45 -4.44
N HIS A 84 0.70 1.09 -5.40
CA HIS A 84 1.34 1.86 -6.46
C HIS A 84 2.11 3.06 -5.90
N VAL A 85 1.45 3.99 -5.20
CA VAL A 85 2.07 5.24 -4.73
C VAL A 85 3.06 5.03 -3.57
N GLY A 86 2.91 3.94 -2.81
CA GLY A 86 3.76 3.60 -1.68
C GLY A 86 4.88 2.64 -2.07
N ILE A 87 4.67 1.36 -1.78
CA ILE A 87 5.71 0.33 -1.91
C ILE A 87 6.19 0.11 -3.36
N GLY A 88 5.40 0.45 -4.38
CA GLY A 88 5.76 0.34 -5.79
C GLY A 88 6.63 1.50 -6.30
N THR A 89 6.42 2.71 -5.80
CA THR A 89 7.07 3.94 -6.27
C THR A 89 8.23 4.37 -5.38
N LEU A 90 8.05 4.38 -4.06
CA LEU A 90 9.05 4.89 -3.12
C LEU A 90 10.44 4.20 -3.17
N PRO A 91 10.58 2.90 -3.49
CA PRO A 91 11.89 2.32 -3.69
C PRO A 91 12.72 3.06 -4.73
N ILE A 92 12.10 3.50 -5.84
CA ILE A 92 12.78 4.24 -6.90
C ILE A 92 13.06 5.68 -6.48
N VAL A 93 12.13 6.32 -5.77
CA VAL A 93 12.32 7.70 -5.23
C VAL A 93 13.56 7.75 -4.35
N TRP A 94 13.74 6.80 -3.44
CA TRP A 94 14.79 6.88 -2.43
C TRP A 94 16.10 6.19 -2.79
N TYR A 95 16.05 5.16 -3.65
CA TYR A 95 17.23 4.31 -3.93
C TYR A 95 17.57 4.24 -5.40
N GLY A 96 16.77 4.83 -6.28
CA GLY A 96 17.03 4.87 -7.71
C GLY A 96 18.22 5.77 -8.05
N THR A 97 19.00 5.37 -9.07
CA THR A 97 19.94 6.27 -9.71
C THR A 97 19.20 7.39 -10.45
N GLU A 98 19.90 8.45 -10.82
CA GLU A 98 19.31 9.56 -11.58
C GLU A 98 18.65 9.10 -12.88
N GLU A 99 19.29 8.12 -13.58
CA GLU A 99 18.76 7.53 -14.80
C GLU A 99 17.48 6.75 -14.53
N GLN A 100 17.44 5.97 -13.44
CA GLN A 100 16.26 5.20 -13.03
C GLN A 100 15.12 6.14 -12.64
N LYS A 101 15.39 7.17 -11.85
CA LYS A 101 14.39 8.16 -11.45
C LYS A 101 13.80 8.88 -12.67
N LYS A 102 14.65 9.40 -13.57
CA LYS A 102 14.21 10.06 -14.82
C LYS A 102 13.41 9.14 -15.73
N LYS A 103 13.74 7.86 -15.76
CA LYS A 103 13.04 6.87 -16.60
C LYS A 103 11.66 6.51 -16.07
N TYR A 104 11.54 6.30 -14.76
CA TYR A 104 10.36 5.67 -14.17
C TYR A 104 9.44 6.63 -13.41
N LEU A 105 9.99 7.62 -12.67
CA LEU A 105 9.16 8.45 -11.78
C LEU A 105 8.12 9.29 -12.53
N PRO A 106 8.40 9.93 -13.69
CA PRO A 106 7.37 10.66 -14.42
C PRO A 106 6.20 9.77 -14.85
N LYS A 107 6.49 8.53 -15.23
CA LYS A 107 5.46 7.57 -15.65
C LYS A 107 4.64 7.02 -14.49
N LEU A 108 5.28 6.85 -13.32
CA LEU A 108 4.60 6.46 -12.08
C LEU A 108 3.75 7.61 -11.54
N ALA A 109 4.26 8.84 -11.58
CA ALA A 109 3.52 10.05 -11.19
C ALA A 109 2.25 10.25 -12.02
N SER A 110 2.35 10.03 -13.34
CA SER A 110 1.23 10.19 -14.27
C SER A 110 0.26 9.00 -14.35
N GLY A 111 0.53 7.90 -13.64
CA GLY A 111 -0.24 6.66 -13.74
C GLY A 111 -0.10 5.92 -15.09
N GLU A 112 0.83 6.34 -15.98
CA GLU A 112 1.18 5.61 -17.20
C GLU A 112 1.76 4.23 -16.83
N PHE A 113 2.68 4.20 -15.87
CA PHE A 113 3.20 2.97 -15.27
C PHE A 113 2.60 2.74 -13.91
N ILE A 114 2.35 1.47 -13.61
CA ILE A 114 1.94 1.00 -12.28
C ILE A 114 3.10 0.24 -11.64
N GLY A 115 3.44 0.60 -10.40
CA GLY A 115 4.48 -0.06 -9.63
C GLY A 115 3.95 -1.23 -8.81
N ALA A 116 4.81 -2.25 -8.64
CA ALA A 116 4.59 -3.38 -7.76
C ALA A 116 5.85 -3.72 -6.94
N TYR A 117 5.65 -4.40 -5.82
CA TYR A 117 6.71 -4.71 -4.86
C TYR A 117 6.75 -6.21 -4.57
N ALA A 118 7.85 -6.86 -4.96
CA ALA A 118 7.97 -8.30 -4.98
C ALA A 118 9.01 -8.80 -3.96
N LEU A 119 8.62 -8.84 -2.67
CA LEU A 119 9.45 -9.29 -1.56
C LEU A 119 9.11 -10.73 -1.15
N SER A 120 7.84 -11.01 -0.85
CA SER A 120 7.38 -12.27 -0.27
C SER A 120 7.58 -13.48 -1.18
N GLU A 121 7.86 -14.63 -0.57
CA GLU A 121 7.96 -15.94 -1.22
C GLU A 121 7.14 -16.98 -0.43
N SER A 122 6.88 -18.14 -0.99
CA SER A 122 6.17 -19.23 -0.33
C SER A 122 6.80 -19.66 0.99
N THR A 123 8.11 -19.48 1.13
CA THR A 123 8.91 -19.85 2.32
C THR A 123 9.42 -18.66 3.11
N SER A 124 9.11 -17.43 2.71
CA SER A 124 9.66 -16.19 3.28
C SER A 124 8.62 -15.08 3.26
N GLY A 125 7.92 -14.95 4.37
CA GLY A 125 6.98 -13.85 4.65
C GLY A 125 7.59 -12.87 5.64
N SER A 126 7.29 -13.00 6.93
CA SER A 126 7.84 -12.14 8.02
C SER A 126 9.38 -12.21 8.09
N ASP A 127 9.95 -13.37 7.81
CA ASP A 127 11.40 -13.56 7.70
C ASP A 127 11.90 -13.28 6.27
N ALA A 128 11.72 -12.04 5.83
CA ALA A 128 11.98 -11.62 4.45
C ALA A 128 13.44 -11.77 4.00
N VAL A 129 14.40 -11.69 4.93
CA VAL A 129 15.84 -11.83 4.61
C VAL A 129 16.22 -13.27 4.20
N ASN A 130 15.38 -14.25 4.51
CA ASN A 130 15.57 -15.66 4.14
C ASN A 130 14.95 -16.04 2.79
N ALA A 131 14.60 -15.05 1.96
CA ALA A 131 14.18 -15.26 0.58
C ALA A 131 15.14 -16.18 -0.18
N ARG A 132 14.61 -16.97 -1.12
CA ARG A 132 15.37 -17.96 -1.90
C ARG A 132 15.64 -17.55 -3.35
N THR A 133 14.90 -16.56 -3.86
CA THR A 133 15.17 -15.99 -5.18
C THR A 133 16.61 -15.49 -5.25
N ARG A 134 17.32 -15.83 -6.32
CA ARG A 134 18.75 -15.51 -6.51
C ARG A 134 18.95 -14.65 -7.74
N ALA A 135 19.96 -13.80 -7.68
CA ALA A 135 20.48 -13.01 -8.78
C ALA A 135 21.97 -13.26 -8.92
N VAL A 136 22.40 -13.61 -10.13
CA VAL A 136 23.81 -13.88 -10.45
C VAL A 136 24.27 -12.87 -11.50
N LEU A 137 25.34 -12.14 -11.18
CA LEU A 137 25.99 -11.23 -12.12
C LEU A 137 26.82 -12.03 -13.13
N SER A 138 26.67 -11.71 -14.43
CA SER A 138 27.49 -12.27 -15.49
C SER A 138 28.98 -11.94 -15.34
N ASP A 139 29.85 -12.73 -15.94
CA ASP A 139 31.30 -12.53 -15.84
C ASP A 139 31.79 -11.19 -16.42
N ASP A 140 31.07 -10.68 -17.42
CA ASP A 140 31.32 -9.36 -18.02
C ASP A 140 30.75 -8.18 -17.20
N GLY A 141 30.01 -8.48 -16.12
CA GLY A 141 29.42 -7.49 -15.25
C GLY A 141 28.24 -6.70 -15.85
N GLN A 142 27.71 -7.10 -17.00
CA GLN A 142 26.69 -6.32 -17.72
C GLN A 142 25.25 -6.75 -17.42
N THR A 143 25.06 -7.97 -16.91
CA THR A 143 23.72 -8.57 -16.79
C THR A 143 23.56 -9.33 -15.48
N TYR A 144 22.41 -9.19 -14.83
CA TYR A 144 21.97 -10.09 -13.78
C TYR A 144 21.01 -11.13 -14.34
N THR A 145 21.18 -12.39 -13.96
CA THR A 145 20.21 -13.47 -14.21
C THR A 145 19.48 -13.78 -12.91
N LEU A 146 18.17 -13.60 -12.88
CA LEU A 146 17.32 -13.83 -11.72
C LEU A 146 16.58 -15.17 -11.88
N ASN A 147 16.58 -15.96 -10.80
CA ASN A 147 15.86 -17.24 -10.72
C ASN A 147 15.14 -17.35 -9.36
N GLY A 148 13.86 -17.72 -9.39
CA GLY A 148 13.03 -17.90 -8.20
C GLY A 148 11.57 -17.58 -8.43
N GLU A 149 10.82 -17.50 -7.32
CA GLU A 149 9.38 -17.24 -7.33
C GLU A 149 9.04 -16.22 -6.26
N LYS A 150 8.05 -15.36 -6.55
CA LYS A 150 7.46 -14.43 -5.60
C LYS A 150 5.98 -14.73 -5.45
N GLN A 151 5.42 -14.47 -4.28
CA GLN A 151 4.05 -14.83 -3.96
C GLN A 151 3.26 -13.64 -3.41
N TRP A 152 1.98 -13.59 -3.76
CA TRP A 152 1.02 -12.59 -3.31
C TRP A 152 1.39 -11.15 -3.65
N ILE A 153 1.87 -10.93 -4.87
CA ILE A 153 2.30 -9.59 -5.30
C ILE A 153 1.12 -8.75 -5.76
N THR A 154 0.84 -7.71 -5.00
CA THR A 154 -0.22 -6.73 -5.30
C THR A 154 0.09 -5.99 -6.59
N ASN A 155 -0.94 -5.69 -7.39
CA ASN A 155 -0.89 -5.07 -8.71
C ASN A 155 -0.22 -5.92 -9.80
N ALA A 156 0.30 -7.11 -9.51
CA ALA A 156 1.13 -7.85 -10.45
C ALA A 156 0.44 -8.14 -11.78
N GLY A 157 -0.87 -8.39 -11.81
CA GLY A 157 -1.62 -8.68 -13.05
C GLY A 157 -1.61 -7.52 -14.05
N PHE A 158 -1.44 -6.28 -13.59
CA PHE A 158 -1.46 -5.10 -14.46
C PHE A 158 -0.30 -4.11 -14.23
N ALA A 159 0.64 -4.37 -13.31
CA ALA A 159 1.82 -3.55 -13.10
C ALA A 159 2.78 -3.56 -14.29
N ASP A 160 3.53 -2.49 -14.45
CA ASP A 160 4.48 -2.27 -15.54
C ASP A 160 5.93 -2.39 -15.06
N ILE A 161 6.20 -2.03 -13.79
CA ILE A 161 7.53 -2.09 -13.15
C ILE A 161 7.44 -2.75 -11.78
N PHE A 162 8.41 -3.60 -11.48
CA PHE A 162 8.47 -4.40 -10.25
C PHE A 162 9.79 -4.16 -9.52
N THR A 163 9.72 -3.79 -8.23
CA THR A 163 10.89 -3.89 -7.35
C THR A 163 10.98 -5.32 -6.84
N VAL A 164 11.93 -6.10 -7.36
CA VAL A 164 12.13 -7.52 -7.04
C VAL A 164 13.32 -7.69 -6.11
N PHE A 165 13.12 -8.41 -5.01
CA PHE A 165 14.20 -8.72 -4.07
C PHE A 165 14.75 -10.14 -4.33
N ALA A 166 16.07 -10.25 -4.47
CA ALA A 166 16.77 -11.52 -4.68
C ALA A 166 18.08 -11.53 -3.89
N LYS A 167 18.56 -12.71 -3.51
CA LYS A 167 19.90 -12.86 -2.93
C LYS A 167 20.96 -12.75 -4.03
N CYS A 168 21.95 -11.93 -3.77
CA CYS A 168 23.12 -11.75 -4.63
C CYS A 168 24.39 -11.90 -3.80
N GLU A 169 25.44 -12.48 -4.39
CA GLU A 169 26.74 -12.58 -3.74
C GLU A 169 27.38 -11.20 -3.63
N VAL A 170 27.79 -10.85 -2.42
CA VAL A 170 28.57 -9.63 -2.15
C VAL A 170 30.03 -9.90 -2.47
N LYS A 171 30.62 -9.14 -3.38
CA LYS A 171 31.99 -9.37 -3.84
C LYS A 171 33.05 -8.72 -2.95
N GLU A 172 32.70 -7.65 -2.22
CA GLU A 172 33.64 -6.82 -1.47
C GLU A 172 33.13 -6.50 -0.07
N GLY A 173 34.04 -6.09 0.81
CA GLY A 173 33.73 -5.65 2.17
C GLY A 173 33.56 -6.81 3.17
N LYS A 174 32.98 -6.51 4.36
CA LYS A 174 32.84 -7.46 5.47
C LYS A 174 31.94 -8.68 5.18
N ASP A 175 31.09 -8.56 4.17
CA ASP A 175 30.18 -9.63 3.75
C ASP A 175 30.61 -10.31 2.44
N ALA A 176 31.83 -10.08 1.97
CA ALA A 176 32.35 -10.72 0.77
C ALA A 176 32.20 -12.25 0.81
N GLY A 177 31.74 -12.85 -0.29
CA GLY A 177 31.43 -14.26 -0.43
C GLY A 177 30.10 -14.71 0.22
N LYS A 178 29.32 -13.81 0.82
CA LYS A 178 27.99 -14.12 1.37
C LYS A 178 26.90 -13.68 0.41
N GLU A 179 25.83 -14.46 0.33
CA GLU A 179 24.60 -14.04 -0.34
C GLU A 179 23.80 -13.11 0.57
N ARG A 180 23.42 -11.93 0.07
CA ARG A 180 22.64 -10.92 0.78
C ARG A 180 21.48 -10.44 -0.07
N LEU A 181 20.37 -10.08 0.60
CA LEU A 181 19.21 -9.52 -0.07
C LEU A 181 19.59 -8.24 -0.82
N THR A 182 19.18 -8.15 -2.07
CA THR A 182 19.45 -7.08 -3.02
C THR A 182 18.17 -6.76 -3.77
N ALA A 183 17.96 -5.51 -4.17
CA ALA A 183 16.79 -5.11 -4.92
C ALA A 183 17.10 -4.84 -6.38
N PHE A 184 16.16 -5.16 -7.26
CA PHE A 184 16.28 -5.01 -8.70
C PHE A 184 14.99 -4.46 -9.30
N LEU A 185 15.09 -3.67 -10.36
CA LEU A 185 13.95 -3.22 -11.15
C LEU A 185 13.75 -4.17 -12.33
N VAL A 186 12.55 -4.75 -12.41
CA VAL A 186 12.17 -5.66 -13.51
C VAL A 186 10.93 -5.11 -14.20
N GLU A 187 11.02 -4.87 -15.51
CA GLU A 187 9.88 -4.40 -16.30
C GLU A 187 9.01 -5.58 -16.74
N LYS A 188 7.71 -5.32 -16.88
CA LYS A 188 6.78 -6.28 -17.50
C LYS A 188 7.25 -6.62 -18.92
N GLY A 189 7.15 -7.90 -19.26
CA GLY A 189 7.60 -8.40 -20.58
C GLY A 189 9.08 -8.71 -20.69
N THR A 190 9.88 -8.54 -19.63
CA THR A 190 11.26 -9.02 -19.59
C THR A 190 11.31 -10.54 -19.84
N PRO A 191 12.12 -11.03 -20.78
CA PRO A 191 12.26 -12.47 -21.04
C PRO A 191 12.61 -13.25 -19.78
N GLY A 192 11.89 -14.35 -19.50
CA GLY A 192 12.07 -15.14 -18.29
C GLY A 192 11.32 -14.60 -17.07
N PHE A 193 10.59 -13.49 -17.18
CA PHE A 193 9.70 -12.96 -16.15
C PHE A 193 8.24 -13.24 -16.52
N THR A 194 7.52 -13.96 -15.64
CA THR A 194 6.11 -14.35 -15.86
C THR A 194 5.27 -14.01 -14.64
N VAL A 195 4.12 -13.41 -14.89
CA VAL A 195 3.07 -13.19 -13.90
C VAL A 195 2.11 -14.37 -13.94
N GLY A 196 1.85 -14.99 -12.80
CA GLY A 196 0.93 -16.13 -12.68
C GLY A 196 -0.54 -15.71 -12.62
N LYS A 197 -1.39 -16.65 -12.25
CA LYS A 197 -2.84 -16.43 -12.15
C LYS A 197 -3.19 -15.60 -10.92
N GLU A 198 -4.32 -14.88 -11.02
CA GLU A 198 -4.91 -14.17 -9.90
C GLU A 198 -5.31 -15.09 -8.77
N GLU A 199 -4.99 -14.70 -7.55
CA GLU A 199 -5.37 -15.44 -6.34
C GLU A 199 -6.87 -15.30 -6.03
N HIS A 200 -7.46 -16.35 -5.46
CA HIS A 200 -8.79 -16.33 -4.87
C HIS A 200 -8.68 -15.95 -3.38
N LYS A 201 -9.16 -14.77 -3.01
CA LYS A 201 -8.96 -14.18 -1.70
C LYS A 201 -10.25 -14.15 -0.86
N LEU A 202 -10.08 -14.05 0.46
CA LEU A 202 -11.18 -13.83 1.41
C LEU A 202 -11.86 -12.48 1.13
N GLY A 203 -11.08 -11.40 1.15
CA GLY A 203 -11.49 -10.02 0.92
C GLY A 203 -10.58 -9.31 -0.05
N ILE A 204 -10.84 -8.01 -0.27
CA ILE A 204 -10.17 -7.19 -1.30
C ILE A 204 -10.01 -7.95 -2.64
N ARG A 205 -11.09 -8.61 -3.03
CA ARG A 205 -11.07 -9.55 -4.15
C ARG A 205 -10.74 -8.88 -5.48
N GLY A 206 -11.11 -7.63 -5.64
CA GLY A 206 -10.88 -6.81 -6.82
C GLY A 206 -9.44 -6.32 -6.98
N SER A 207 -8.60 -6.34 -5.93
CA SER A 207 -7.19 -6.00 -6.10
C SER A 207 -6.43 -7.17 -6.74
N SER A 208 -5.61 -6.87 -7.76
CA SER A 208 -4.75 -7.89 -8.37
C SER A 208 -3.74 -8.43 -7.35
N THR A 209 -3.60 -9.74 -7.30
CA THR A 209 -2.63 -10.42 -6.44
C THR A 209 -2.19 -11.70 -7.15
N CYS A 210 -0.93 -11.73 -7.64
CA CYS A 210 -0.41 -12.87 -8.39
C CYS A 210 0.94 -13.33 -7.86
N PRO A 211 1.29 -14.60 -8.09
CA PRO A 211 2.68 -15.05 -7.99
C PRO A 211 3.48 -14.56 -9.21
N LEU A 212 4.79 -14.43 -9.02
CA LEU A 212 5.75 -14.13 -10.09
C LEU A 212 6.74 -15.28 -10.22
N VAL A 213 7.11 -15.62 -11.45
CA VAL A 213 8.14 -16.61 -11.76
C VAL A 213 9.27 -15.95 -12.53
N LEU A 214 10.49 -16.15 -12.06
CA LEU A 214 11.72 -15.71 -12.68
C LEU A 214 12.50 -16.98 -13.07
N ALA A 215 12.60 -17.25 -14.37
CA ALA A 215 13.27 -18.40 -14.95
C ALA A 215 14.30 -17.91 -15.97
N ASP A 216 15.57 -17.87 -15.56
CA ASP A 216 16.66 -17.26 -16.30
C ASP A 216 16.32 -15.83 -16.77
N CYS A 217 15.66 -15.08 -15.90
CA CYS A 217 15.24 -13.71 -16.18
C CYS A 217 16.48 -12.81 -16.22
N LYS A 218 16.84 -12.36 -17.41
CA LYS A 218 18.01 -11.51 -17.64
C LYS A 218 17.64 -10.04 -17.65
N ILE A 219 18.30 -9.27 -16.80
CA ILE A 219 18.15 -7.82 -16.71
C ILE A 219 19.50 -7.13 -16.81
N PRO A 220 19.60 -5.91 -17.37
CA PRO A 220 20.82 -5.12 -17.35
C PRO A 220 21.34 -4.90 -15.92
N ALA A 221 22.64 -4.83 -15.74
CA ALA A 221 23.27 -4.52 -14.44
C ALA A 221 22.82 -3.14 -13.91
N SER A 222 22.47 -2.21 -14.80
CA SER A 222 21.90 -0.90 -14.46
C SER A 222 20.51 -0.96 -13.81
N ASN A 223 19.85 -2.14 -13.79
CA ASN A 223 18.58 -2.34 -13.09
C ASN A 223 18.77 -2.72 -11.60
N LEU A 224 20.00 -2.79 -11.11
CA LEU A 224 20.29 -2.85 -9.67
C LEU A 224 19.70 -1.60 -9.00
N LEU A 225 18.88 -1.78 -7.97
CA LEU A 225 18.32 -0.70 -7.18
C LEU A 225 19.08 -0.55 -5.85
N GLY A 226 19.71 0.59 -5.65
CA GLY A 226 20.64 0.80 -4.53
C GLY A 226 21.93 0.00 -4.67
N GLU A 227 22.34 -0.68 -3.60
CA GLU A 227 23.62 -1.40 -3.52
C GLU A 227 23.42 -2.91 -3.34
N VAL A 228 24.36 -3.72 -3.87
CA VAL A 228 24.39 -5.17 -3.64
C VAL A 228 24.49 -5.48 -2.15
N GLY A 229 23.60 -6.36 -1.67
CA GLY A 229 23.57 -6.78 -0.27
C GLY A 229 22.85 -5.82 0.68
N LYS A 230 22.34 -4.68 0.20
CA LYS A 230 21.63 -3.68 1.00
C LYS A 230 20.11 -3.69 0.81
N GLY A 231 19.57 -4.66 0.10
CA GLY A 231 18.13 -4.75 -0.16
C GLY A 231 17.26 -4.82 1.09
N HIS A 232 17.78 -5.31 2.22
CA HIS A 232 17.06 -5.30 3.49
C HIS A 232 16.80 -3.89 4.03
N HIS A 233 17.70 -2.94 3.83
CA HIS A 233 17.46 -1.54 4.18
C HIS A 233 16.33 -0.95 3.35
N ILE A 234 16.34 -1.22 2.02
CA ILE A 234 15.25 -0.80 1.13
C ILE A 234 13.94 -1.43 1.61
N ALA A 235 13.91 -2.75 1.84
CA ALA A 235 12.71 -3.46 2.23
C ALA A 235 12.08 -2.89 3.50
N PHE A 236 12.86 -2.70 4.56
CA PHE A 236 12.31 -2.31 5.85
C PHE A 236 11.93 -0.83 5.92
N ASN A 237 12.70 0.07 5.29
CA ASN A 237 12.38 1.50 5.28
C ASN A 237 11.09 1.77 4.48
N ILE A 238 10.91 1.12 3.34
CA ILE A 238 9.68 1.22 2.57
C ILE A 238 8.49 0.67 3.35
N LEU A 239 8.66 -0.45 4.07
CA LEU A 239 7.60 -1.03 4.90
C LEU A 239 7.23 -0.15 6.10
N ASN A 240 8.14 0.67 6.66
CA ASN A 240 7.79 1.61 7.72
C ASN A 240 6.75 2.64 7.24
N VAL A 241 6.95 3.21 6.05
CA VAL A 241 5.96 4.10 5.42
C VAL A 241 4.66 3.35 5.12
N GLY A 242 4.76 2.15 4.56
CA GLY A 242 3.59 1.30 4.30
C GLY A 242 2.75 1.04 5.55
N ARG A 243 3.38 0.88 6.73
CA ARG A 243 2.69 0.62 7.99
C ARG A 243 1.81 1.77 8.43
N TYR A 244 2.32 3.00 8.52
CA TYR A 244 1.47 4.11 8.93
C TYR A 244 0.40 4.44 7.89
N LYS A 245 0.71 4.36 6.58
CA LYS A 245 -0.29 4.56 5.52
C LYS A 245 -1.43 3.54 5.61
N LEU A 246 -1.10 2.28 5.90
CA LEU A 246 -2.11 1.23 6.11
C LEU A 246 -2.95 1.52 7.36
N GLY A 247 -2.33 1.96 8.47
CA GLY A 247 -3.05 2.37 9.68
C GLY A 247 -4.05 3.47 9.39
N VAL A 248 -3.61 4.56 8.76
CA VAL A 248 -4.49 5.68 8.39
C VAL A 248 -5.62 5.25 7.44
N ALA A 249 -5.34 4.39 6.47
CA ALA A 249 -6.37 3.85 5.58
C ALA A 249 -7.41 3.00 6.34
N ALA A 250 -6.96 2.23 7.34
CA ALA A 250 -7.85 1.46 8.23
C ALA A 250 -8.77 2.39 9.04
N VAL A 251 -8.26 3.53 9.53
CA VAL A 251 -9.08 4.56 10.20
C VAL A 251 -10.15 5.12 9.26
N GLY A 252 -9.80 5.45 8.02
CA GLY A 252 -10.74 5.92 7.00
C GLY A 252 -11.85 4.91 6.69
N ALA A 253 -11.49 3.63 6.53
CA ALA A 253 -12.44 2.55 6.30
C ALA A 253 -13.35 2.30 7.52
N ALA A 254 -12.80 2.35 8.74
CA ALA A 254 -13.56 2.21 9.98
C ALA A 254 -14.56 3.36 10.17
N ARG A 255 -14.15 4.60 9.90
CA ARG A 255 -15.02 5.78 9.95
C ARG A 255 -16.19 5.65 8.98
N MET A 256 -15.96 5.17 7.77
CA MET A 256 -17.02 4.93 6.79
C MET A 256 -17.98 3.82 7.26
N SER A 257 -17.44 2.70 7.74
CA SER A 257 -18.24 1.58 8.26
C SER A 257 -19.10 2.00 9.44
N LEU A 258 -18.54 2.74 10.40
CA LEU A 258 -19.28 3.31 11.53
C LEU A 258 -20.41 4.22 11.07
N GLY A 259 -20.16 5.09 10.09
CA GLY A 259 -21.19 5.96 9.52
C GLY A 259 -22.39 5.18 8.94
N ARG A 260 -22.09 4.09 8.21
CA ARG A 260 -23.12 3.17 7.69
C ARG A 260 -23.89 2.46 8.82
N GLY A 261 -23.18 1.97 9.84
CA GLY A 261 -23.78 1.35 11.02
C GLY A 261 -24.73 2.29 11.78
N ILE A 262 -24.32 3.55 11.97
CA ILE A 262 -25.16 4.60 12.58
C ILE A 262 -26.41 4.86 11.74
N GLY A 263 -26.27 5.02 10.42
CA GLY A 263 -27.39 5.22 9.49
C GLY A 263 -28.41 4.08 9.60
N TYR A 264 -27.91 2.83 9.42
CA TYR A 264 -28.76 1.65 9.53
C TYR A 264 -29.47 1.55 10.90
N ALA A 265 -28.76 1.79 12.01
CA ALA A 265 -29.31 1.71 13.35
C ALA A 265 -30.43 2.75 13.60
N LYS A 266 -30.35 3.93 12.98
CA LYS A 266 -31.41 4.97 13.05
C LYS A 266 -32.64 4.62 12.24
N GLU A 267 -32.48 4.00 11.09
CA GLU A 267 -33.56 3.66 10.17
C GLU A 267 -34.31 2.39 10.56
N ARG A 268 -33.57 1.36 10.99
CA ARG A 268 -34.11 0.06 11.34
C ARG A 268 -34.95 0.13 12.61
N LYS A 269 -36.19 -0.33 12.55
CA LYS A 269 -37.08 -0.44 13.70
C LYS A 269 -37.28 -1.88 14.12
N ALA A 270 -37.30 -2.11 15.43
CA ALA A 270 -37.65 -3.36 16.06
C ALA A 270 -38.31 -3.08 17.43
N PHE A 271 -39.29 -3.89 17.83
CA PHE A 271 -40.02 -3.74 19.09
C PHE A 271 -40.62 -2.33 19.28
N GLY A 272 -41.08 -1.71 18.18
CA GLY A 272 -41.78 -0.42 18.19
C GLY A 272 -40.89 0.82 18.21
N LYS A 273 -39.54 0.69 18.19
CA LYS A 273 -38.61 1.83 18.20
C LYS A 273 -37.39 1.56 17.28
N SER A 274 -36.60 2.63 17.05
CA SER A 274 -35.33 2.51 16.34
C SER A 274 -34.36 1.60 17.11
N ILE A 275 -33.57 0.78 16.40
CA ILE A 275 -32.59 -0.06 17.10
C ILE A 275 -31.46 0.76 17.73
N SER A 276 -31.21 1.99 17.27
CA SER A 276 -30.30 2.94 17.92
C SER A 276 -30.68 3.33 19.35
N GLU A 277 -31.91 3.02 19.78
CA GLU A 277 -32.38 3.30 21.14
C GLU A 277 -32.09 2.16 22.13
N PHE A 278 -31.52 1.04 21.68
CA PHE A 278 -31.15 -0.07 22.56
C PHE A 278 -29.72 0.10 23.07
N GLY A 279 -29.52 -0.06 24.38
CA GLY A 279 -28.25 0.17 25.07
C GLY A 279 -27.07 -0.64 24.49
N LEU A 280 -27.26 -1.91 24.12
CA LEU A 280 -26.21 -2.71 23.50
C LEU A 280 -25.81 -2.23 22.11
N ILE A 281 -26.73 -1.64 21.34
CA ILE A 281 -26.39 -1.03 20.03
C ILE A 281 -25.63 0.28 20.26
N GLN A 282 -26.07 1.09 21.23
CA GLN A 282 -25.38 2.32 21.63
C GLN A 282 -23.95 2.04 22.11
N GLU A 283 -23.74 0.99 22.91
CA GLU A 283 -22.42 0.57 23.37
C GLU A 283 -21.48 0.22 22.21
N LYS A 284 -21.93 -0.60 21.24
CA LYS A 284 -21.16 -0.93 20.04
C LYS A 284 -20.77 0.30 19.24
N LEU A 285 -21.74 1.19 18.94
CA LEU A 285 -21.49 2.42 18.21
C LEU A 285 -20.54 3.37 18.97
N ALA A 286 -20.69 3.47 20.29
CA ALA A 286 -19.81 4.30 21.12
C ALA A 286 -18.37 3.76 21.14
N ASN A 287 -18.19 2.45 21.34
CA ASN A 287 -16.87 1.81 21.30
C ASN A 287 -16.20 1.98 19.94
N ALA A 288 -16.94 1.79 18.85
CA ALA A 288 -16.45 2.04 17.50
C ALA A 288 -16.04 3.50 17.29
N ALA A 289 -16.82 4.47 17.77
CA ALA A 289 -16.48 5.88 17.67
C ALA A 289 -15.23 6.25 18.49
N VAL A 290 -15.07 5.68 19.69
CA VAL A 290 -13.86 5.85 20.50
C VAL A 290 -12.64 5.23 19.80
N GLY A 291 -12.78 4.02 19.25
CA GLY A 291 -11.73 3.36 18.49
C GLY A 291 -11.25 4.20 17.30
N VAL A 292 -12.17 4.68 16.49
CA VAL A 292 -11.86 5.56 15.33
C VAL A 292 -11.16 6.84 15.80
N PHE A 293 -11.63 7.49 16.85
CA PHE A 293 -11.00 8.71 17.39
C PHE A 293 -9.56 8.44 17.87
N VAL A 294 -9.35 7.35 18.59
CA VAL A 294 -8.02 6.97 19.10
C VAL A 294 -7.08 6.64 17.94
N GLY A 295 -7.53 5.87 16.95
CA GLY A 295 -6.73 5.52 15.76
C GLY A 295 -6.34 6.76 14.96
N GLU A 296 -7.29 7.68 14.75
CA GLU A 296 -7.05 8.96 14.09
C GLU A 296 -5.99 9.77 14.85
N ALA A 297 -6.16 9.96 16.17
CA ALA A 297 -5.21 10.70 17.00
C ALA A 297 -3.81 10.06 17.01
N LEU A 298 -3.73 8.74 17.08
CA LEU A 298 -2.49 7.97 17.07
C LEU A 298 -1.74 8.14 15.74
N SER A 299 -2.41 7.85 14.63
CA SER A 299 -1.79 7.83 13.30
C SER A 299 -1.38 9.23 12.85
N TYR A 300 -2.23 10.24 12.97
CA TYR A 300 -1.90 11.61 12.60
C TYR A 300 -0.81 12.20 13.52
N ARG A 301 -0.76 11.81 14.80
CA ARG A 301 0.34 12.19 15.68
C ARG A 301 1.66 11.60 15.22
N ALA A 302 1.70 10.30 14.89
CA ALA A 302 2.89 9.63 14.41
C ALA A 302 3.41 10.24 13.10
N VAL A 303 2.51 10.52 12.14
CA VAL A 303 2.87 11.16 10.87
C VAL A 303 3.40 12.57 11.08
N GLY A 304 2.77 13.38 11.95
CA GLY A 304 3.26 14.72 12.27
C GLY A 304 4.66 14.71 12.89
N MET A 305 4.96 13.73 13.76
CA MET A 305 6.30 13.57 14.31
C MET A 305 7.35 13.22 13.25
N ILE A 306 6.97 12.41 12.25
CA ILE A 306 7.83 12.10 11.10
C ILE A 306 8.10 13.37 10.28
N ASP A 307 7.07 14.17 9.98
CA ASP A 307 7.23 15.42 9.22
C ASP A 307 8.09 16.44 10.00
N ASP A 308 7.90 16.56 11.32
CA ASP A 308 8.74 17.40 12.17
C ASP A 308 10.22 16.96 12.12
N ALA A 309 10.50 15.66 12.10
CA ALA A 309 11.85 15.13 11.97
C ALA A 309 12.42 15.37 10.56
N LEU A 310 11.63 15.17 9.51
CA LEU A 310 12.04 15.43 8.13
C LEU A 310 12.33 16.90 7.86
N ALA A 311 11.62 17.81 8.52
CA ALA A 311 11.90 19.25 8.43
C ALA A 311 13.28 19.68 8.99
N GLN A 312 13.95 18.81 9.77
CA GLN A 312 15.27 19.07 10.36
C GLN A 312 16.43 18.49 9.53
N VAL A 313 16.14 17.75 8.45
CA VAL A 313 17.16 17.13 7.61
C VAL A 313 17.19 17.76 6.22
N ASP A 314 18.35 17.68 5.55
CA ASP A 314 18.46 18.12 4.16
C ASP A 314 17.63 17.20 3.26
N LYS A 315 16.72 17.78 2.48
CA LYS A 315 15.86 17.05 1.56
C LYS A 315 16.61 16.30 0.44
N HIS A 316 17.89 16.64 0.21
CA HIS A 316 18.76 15.95 -0.74
C HIS A 316 19.61 14.85 -0.06
N ASP A 317 19.61 14.76 1.26
CA ASP A 317 20.27 13.67 2.00
C ASP A 317 19.33 12.51 2.22
N THR A 318 19.29 11.60 1.23
CA THR A 318 18.44 10.40 1.28
C THR A 318 18.73 9.54 2.52
N ALA A 319 19.97 9.46 2.99
CA ALA A 319 20.32 8.67 4.16
C ALA A 319 19.74 9.30 5.44
N ALA A 320 19.79 10.63 5.58
CA ALA A 320 19.21 11.35 6.70
C ALA A 320 17.66 11.23 6.69
N ILE A 321 17.01 11.33 5.52
CA ILE A 321 15.57 11.13 5.35
C ILE A 321 15.17 9.72 5.81
N GLN A 322 15.88 8.70 5.35
CA GLN A 322 15.60 7.31 5.73
C GLN A 322 15.77 7.08 7.22
N LYS A 323 16.82 7.63 7.81
CA LYS A 323 17.07 7.56 9.25
C LYS A 323 15.98 8.25 10.06
N ALA A 324 15.53 9.44 9.64
CA ALA A 324 14.43 10.15 10.28
C ALA A 324 13.13 9.33 10.31
N ILE A 325 12.82 8.58 9.24
CA ILE A 325 11.65 7.69 9.20
C ILE A 325 11.88 6.42 10.03
N GLU A 326 13.09 5.83 9.97
CA GLU A 326 13.44 4.63 10.73
C GLU A 326 13.33 4.85 12.24
N ASP A 327 13.64 6.04 12.73
CA ASP A 327 13.54 6.38 14.15
C ASP A 327 12.12 6.27 14.71
N TYR A 328 11.10 6.32 13.83
CA TYR A 328 9.69 6.11 14.17
C TYR A 328 9.14 4.73 13.75
N ALA A 329 10.01 3.73 13.53
CA ALA A 329 9.59 2.38 13.12
C ALA A 329 8.66 1.70 14.14
N VAL A 330 8.81 2.01 15.43
CA VAL A 330 7.95 1.48 16.51
C VAL A 330 6.57 2.11 16.41
N GLU A 331 6.47 3.44 16.29
CA GLU A 331 5.23 4.18 16.16
C GLU A 331 4.46 3.74 14.90
N CYS A 332 5.15 3.63 13.76
CA CYS A 332 4.57 3.10 12.52
C CYS A 332 4.00 1.68 12.71
N SER A 333 4.70 0.84 13.48
CA SER A 333 4.24 -0.52 13.77
C SER A 333 3.01 -0.53 14.69
N ILE A 334 2.98 0.35 15.69
CA ILE A 334 1.83 0.53 16.59
C ILE A 334 0.61 1.01 15.79
N CYS A 335 0.77 2.04 14.92
CA CYS A 335 -0.31 2.50 14.05
C CYS A 335 -0.88 1.35 13.21
N LYS A 336 -0.01 0.57 12.54
CA LYS A 336 -0.47 -0.57 11.72
C LYS A 336 -1.27 -1.57 12.53
N VAL A 337 -0.76 -1.99 13.68
CA VAL A 337 -1.40 -3.05 14.48
C VAL A 337 -2.68 -2.55 15.12
N TRP A 338 -2.62 -1.41 15.82
CA TRP A 338 -3.79 -0.84 16.47
C TRP A 338 -4.93 -0.56 15.50
N ASP A 339 -4.65 0.17 14.42
CA ASP A 339 -5.70 0.63 13.52
C ASP A 339 -6.31 -0.51 12.71
N SER A 340 -5.53 -1.53 12.35
CA SER A 340 -6.06 -2.71 11.66
C SER A 340 -6.95 -3.57 12.57
N GLU A 341 -6.57 -3.77 13.83
CA GLU A 341 -7.40 -4.51 14.79
C GLU A 341 -8.65 -3.70 15.20
N MET A 342 -8.53 -2.37 15.31
CA MET A 342 -9.67 -1.48 15.52
C MET A 342 -10.65 -1.54 14.35
N LEU A 343 -10.18 -1.53 13.11
CA LEU A 343 -11.03 -1.69 11.92
C LEU A 343 -11.79 -3.02 11.97
N ASP A 344 -11.11 -4.11 12.28
CA ASP A 344 -11.71 -5.45 12.40
C ASP A 344 -12.86 -5.46 13.42
N GLN A 345 -12.64 -4.84 14.60
CA GLN A 345 -13.68 -4.71 15.62
C GLN A 345 -14.87 -3.84 15.15
N VAL A 346 -14.61 -2.73 14.48
CA VAL A 346 -15.66 -1.83 13.99
C VAL A 346 -16.52 -2.50 12.94
N VAL A 347 -15.93 -3.22 11.99
CA VAL A 347 -16.70 -3.88 10.93
C VAL A 347 -17.49 -5.08 11.47
N ASP A 348 -16.96 -5.81 12.48
CA ASP A 348 -17.67 -6.87 13.17
C ASP A 348 -18.91 -6.34 13.89
N ASP A 349 -18.75 -5.24 14.63
CA ASP A 349 -19.87 -4.57 15.32
C ASP A 349 -20.92 -4.05 14.34
N VAL A 350 -20.50 -3.46 13.21
CA VAL A 350 -21.44 -2.98 12.17
C VAL A 350 -22.16 -4.13 11.50
N LEU A 351 -21.48 -5.22 11.18
CA LEU A 351 -22.09 -6.43 10.63
C LEU A 351 -23.14 -6.98 11.59
N GLN A 352 -22.82 -7.07 12.89
CA GLN A 352 -23.75 -7.53 13.94
C GLN A 352 -24.96 -6.58 14.07
N ILE A 353 -24.77 -5.27 14.00
CA ILE A 353 -25.86 -4.28 14.00
C ILE A 353 -26.81 -4.47 12.83
N CYS A 354 -26.28 -4.78 11.64
CA CYS A 354 -27.06 -5.08 10.45
C CYS A 354 -27.77 -6.44 10.49
N ALA A 355 -27.38 -7.33 11.43
CA ALA A 355 -27.95 -8.67 11.60
C ALA A 355 -27.94 -9.47 10.29
N GLY A 356 -29.07 -10.13 9.90
CA GLY A 356 -29.15 -10.89 8.66
C GLY A 356 -28.82 -10.08 7.39
N TYR A 357 -29.12 -8.81 7.37
CA TYR A 357 -28.73 -7.91 6.27
C TYR A 357 -27.22 -7.63 6.22
N GLY A 358 -26.51 -7.76 7.33
CA GLY A 358 -25.05 -7.64 7.34
C GLY A 358 -24.33 -8.86 6.72
N TYR A 359 -25.03 -9.99 6.53
CA TYR A 359 -24.46 -11.25 6.08
C TYR A 359 -24.70 -11.55 4.59
N VAL A 360 -25.48 -10.73 3.89
CA VAL A 360 -25.81 -10.91 2.48
C VAL A 360 -25.08 -9.90 1.61
N GLU A 361 -24.68 -10.35 0.39
CA GLU A 361 -23.80 -9.57 -0.51
C GLU A 361 -24.44 -8.29 -1.06
N GLU A 362 -25.76 -8.12 -0.95
CA GLU A 362 -26.47 -6.91 -1.35
C GLU A 362 -26.23 -5.72 -0.39
N TYR A 363 -25.61 -6.00 0.77
CA TYR A 363 -25.28 -4.97 1.76
C TYR A 363 -23.74 -4.90 1.96
N PRO A 364 -23.17 -3.69 2.05
CA PRO A 364 -21.72 -3.53 2.07
C PRO A 364 -21.03 -3.97 3.37
N ALA A 365 -21.76 -4.40 4.40
CA ALA A 365 -21.20 -4.78 5.69
C ALA A 365 -20.40 -6.09 5.60
N GLU A 366 -20.88 -7.10 4.84
CA GLU A 366 -20.19 -8.38 4.67
C GLU A 366 -18.86 -8.19 3.93
N GLN A 367 -18.84 -7.35 2.89
CA GLN A 367 -17.63 -7.04 2.15
C GLN A 367 -16.61 -6.31 3.05
N ALA A 368 -17.04 -5.29 3.79
CA ALA A 368 -16.18 -4.57 4.72
C ALA A 368 -15.55 -5.51 5.76
N TYR A 369 -16.32 -6.47 6.27
CA TYR A 369 -15.84 -7.50 7.20
C TYR A 369 -14.76 -8.39 6.59
N ARG A 370 -14.96 -8.86 5.35
CA ARG A 370 -13.96 -9.69 4.64
C ARG A 370 -12.70 -8.90 4.31
N ASP A 371 -12.85 -7.65 3.90
CA ASP A 371 -11.76 -6.80 3.45
C ASP A 371 -10.85 -6.36 4.60
N SER A 372 -11.41 -6.19 5.83
CA SER A 372 -10.65 -5.74 7.00
C SER A 372 -9.57 -6.73 7.45
N ARG A 373 -9.72 -8.01 7.13
CA ARG A 373 -8.89 -9.09 7.72
C ARG A 373 -7.56 -9.32 7.00
N ILE A 374 -7.19 -8.49 6.01
CA ILE A 374 -5.93 -8.57 5.28
C ILE A 374 -4.69 -8.30 6.17
#